data_5a1f649556a2a5fefe994d76c023991f
#
_entry.id   5a1f649556a2a5fefe994d76c023991f
#
_cell.length_a   1.000
_cell.length_b   1.000
_cell.length_c   1.000
_cell.angle_alpha   90.00
_cell.angle_beta   90.00
_cell.angle_gamma   90.00
#
_symmetry.space_group_name_H-M   'P 1'
#
loop_
_entity.id
_entity.type
_entity.pdbx_description
1 polymer ?
#
loop_
_entity_poly.entity_id
_entity_poly.type
_entity_poly.pdbx_seq_one_letter_code
_entity_poly.pdbx_strand_id
1 'polypeptide(L)'
;KDIYCEKPISLTIKEGRNLVETCRRLGTIYQAGTQRRSTASYQFAREMVLQGKIGRVHTVESQVWIAGTVPHQKPSPVPAGWDYDQWLGPVQWRPFVQARVDNWTCFWDTGEGMHTDMGTHYTDQMQWVLGTDNTGPVEFETSDIVWPDPVKYMSETAISGTFRCRYANGINGVIYQRGGFNDRYIR
;
A
#
# COMPACT_ATOMS: atom_id res chain seq x y z
N LYS A 1 -21.92 5.07 -14.23
CA LYS A 1 -22.12 4.87 -12.78
C LYS A 1 -20.90 5.37 -12.05
N ASP A 2 -21.10 5.98 -10.88
CA ASP A 2 -20.03 6.38 -9.98
C ASP A 2 -19.44 5.17 -9.27
N ILE A 3 -18.20 5.29 -8.81
CA ILE A 3 -17.39 4.19 -8.28
C ILE A 3 -16.84 4.59 -6.92
N TYR A 4 -17.00 3.71 -5.93
CA TYR A 4 -16.23 3.70 -4.70
C TYR A 4 -15.35 2.43 -4.71
N CYS A 5 -14.03 2.59 -4.66
CA CYS A 5 -13.09 1.48 -4.75
C CYS A 5 -12.09 1.52 -3.61
N GLU A 6 -11.96 0.41 -2.90
CA GLU A 6 -10.94 0.26 -1.87
C GLU A 6 -9.52 0.28 -2.48
N LYS A 7 -8.55 0.66 -1.66
CA LYS A 7 -7.12 0.58 -2.03
C LYS A 7 -6.63 -0.88 -1.99
N PRO A 8 -5.63 -1.25 -2.78
CA PRO A 8 -5.02 -0.49 -3.87
C PRO A 8 -5.95 -0.45 -5.09
N ILE A 9 -6.02 0.69 -5.77
CA ILE A 9 -6.98 0.92 -6.88
C ILE A 9 -6.52 0.37 -8.22
N SER A 10 -5.29 -0.07 -8.33
CA SER A 10 -4.70 -0.62 -9.55
C SER A 10 -3.46 -1.45 -9.22
N LEU A 11 -3.13 -2.42 -10.07
CA LEU A 11 -1.93 -3.24 -9.95
C LEU A 11 -0.71 -2.53 -10.56
N THR A 12 -0.92 -1.72 -11.59
CA THR A 12 0.16 -1.02 -12.29
C THR A 12 -0.12 0.49 -12.43
N ILE A 13 0.95 1.28 -12.58
CA ILE A 13 0.85 2.71 -12.85
C ILE A 13 0.01 2.98 -14.12
N LYS A 14 0.17 2.15 -15.15
CA LYS A 14 -0.58 2.30 -16.40
C LYS A 14 -2.08 2.10 -16.21
N GLU A 15 -2.48 1.10 -15.44
CA GLU A 15 -3.90 0.88 -15.08
C GLU A 15 -4.46 2.08 -14.32
N GLY A 16 -3.76 2.58 -13.31
CA GLY A 16 -4.16 3.76 -12.57
C GLY A 16 -4.32 5.00 -13.46
N ARG A 17 -3.41 5.22 -14.41
CA ARG A 17 -3.54 6.31 -15.40
C ARG A 17 -4.74 6.13 -16.31
N ASN A 18 -4.95 4.93 -16.85
CA ASN A 18 -6.12 4.60 -17.69
C ASN A 18 -7.44 4.82 -16.91
N LEU A 19 -7.46 4.48 -15.63
CA LEU A 19 -8.62 4.69 -14.76
C LEU A 19 -8.94 6.19 -14.64
N VAL A 20 -7.92 7.02 -14.34
CA VAL A 20 -8.07 8.48 -14.25
C VAL A 20 -8.60 9.07 -15.56
N GLU A 21 -8.00 8.71 -16.69
CA GLU A 21 -8.38 9.21 -18.02
C GLU A 21 -9.80 8.79 -18.40
N THR A 22 -10.17 7.53 -18.09
CA THR A 22 -11.51 7.01 -18.37
C THR A 22 -12.58 7.69 -17.53
N CYS A 23 -12.34 7.86 -16.23
CA CYS A 23 -13.27 8.57 -15.35
C CYS A 23 -13.49 10.01 -15.80
N ARG A 24 -12.42 10.73 -16.14
CA ARG A 24 -12.50 12.09 -16.66
C ARG A 24 -13.28 12.17 -17.97
N ARG A 25 -12.99 11.29 -18.91
CA ARG A 25 -13.66 11.25 -20.23
C ARG A 25 -15.15 10.93 -20.12
N LEU A 26 -15.55 10.09 -19.17
CA LEU A 26 -16.95 9.68 -18.98
C LEU A 26 -17.70 10.54 -17.96
N GLY A 27 -17.04 11.49 -17.29
CA GLY A 27 -17.64 12.28 -16.21
C GLY A 27 -18.03 11.44 -14.98
N THR A 28 -17.35 10.30 -14.78
CA THR A 28 -17.61 9.40 -13.65
C THR A 28 -16.94 9.93 -12.40
N ILE A 29 -17.68 9.97 -11.28
CA ILE A 29 -17.10 10.23 -9.97
C ILE A 29 -16.42 8.95 -9.47
N TYR A 30 -15.15 9.07 -9.12
CA TYR A 30 -14.38 7.97 -8.55
C TYR A 30 -13.86 8.34 -7.18
N GLN A 31 -14.27 7.60 -6.15
CA GLN A 31 -13.81 7.75 -4.77
C GLN A 31 -12.88 6.60 -4.40
N ALA A 32 -11.60 6.89 -4.21
CA ALA A 32 -10.65 5.93 -3.64
C ALA A 32 -10.87 5.74 -2.14
N GLY A 33 -10.73 4.50 -1.66
CA GLY A 33 -10.91 4.11 -0.26
C GLY A 33 -9.73 4.51 0.64
N THR A 34 -9.34 5.78 0.61
CA THR A 34 -8.31 6.35 1.49
C THR A 34 -8.94 6.91 2.78
N GLN A 35 -9.60 6.04 3.53
CA GLN A 35 -10.47 6.39 4.66
C GLN A 35 -9.78 7.18 5.78
N ARG A 36 -8.47 7.13 5.90
CA ARG A 36 -7.72 7.88 6.93
C ARG A 36 -7.83 9.40 6.73
N ARG A 37 -8.08 9.87 5.51
CA ARG A 37 -8.37 11.29 5.23
C ARG A 37 -9.64 11.79 5.93
N SER A 38 -10.55 10.89 6.29
CA SER A 38 -11.80 11.20 7.03
C SER A 38 -11.65 11.07 8.55
N THR A 39 -10.47 10.72 9.06
CA THR A 39 -10.21 10.56 10.50
C THR A 39 -9.84 11.89 11.13
N ALA A 40 -10.55 12.33 12.17
CA ALA A 40 -10.38 13.64 12.79
C ALA A 40 -8.94 13.94 13.27
N SER A 41 -8.24 12.94 13.83
CA SER A 41 -6.85 13.10 14.26
C SER A 41 -5.89 13.41 13.13
N TYR A 42 -6.09 12.79 11.95
CA TYR A 42 -5.26 13.06 10.77
C TYR A 42 -5.61 14.40 10.12
N GLN A 43 -6.89 14.79 10.13
CA GLN A 43 -7.33 16.12 9.69
C GLN A 43 -6.68 17.19 10.55
N PHE A 44 -6.71 17.04 11.86
CA PHE A 44 -6.06 17.95 12.81
C PHE A 44 -4.54 18.03 12.56
N ALA A 45 -3.85 16.90 12.41
CA ALA A 45 -2.42 16.88 12.12
C ALA A 45 -2.09 17.63 10.82
N ARG A 46 -2.88 17.40 9.76
CA ARG A 46 -2.76 18.12 8.49
C ARG A 46 -2.90 19.63 8.67
N GLU A 47 -3.90 20.07 9.39
CA GLU A 47 -4.12 21.50 9.67
C GLU A 47 -2.93 22.13 10.40
N MET A 48 -2.38 21.45 11.40
CA MET A 48 -1.19 21.91 12.14
C MET A 48 0.01 22.09 11.21
N VAL A 49 0.23 21.15 10.30
CA VAL A 49 1.31 21.22 9.30
C VAL A 49 1.09 22.38 8.33
N LEU A 50 -0.08 22.45 7.70
CA LEU A 50 -0.37 23.46 6.67
C LEU A 50 -0.42 24.90 7.22
N GLN A 51 -0.81 25.07 8.48
CA GLN A 51 -0.78 26.36 9.17
C GLN A 51 0.60 26.73 9.73
N GLY A 52 1.61 25.87 9.53
CA GLY A 52 2.97 26.11 10.03
C GLY A 52 3.11 26.03 11.57
N LYS A 53 2.15 25.45 12.28
CA LYS A 53 2.14 25.39 13.75
C LYS A 53 3.27 24.53 14.33
N ILE A 54 3.78 23.58 13.57
CA ILE A 54 4.91 22.73 13.96
C ILE A 54 6.25 23.20 13.37
N GLY A 55 6.26 24.39 12.74
CA GLY A 55 7.43 24.92 12.04
C GLY A 55 7.62 24.28 10.66
N ARG A 56 8.84 24.41 10.11
CA ARG A 56 9.18 23.88 8.79
C ARG A 56 9.36 22.37 8.84
N VAL A 57 8.51 21.66 8.13
CA VAL A 57 8.66 20.19 7.93
C VAL A 57 9.81 19.93 6.97
N HIS A 58 10.73 19.05 7.33
CA HIS A 58 11.83 18.58 6.50
C HIS A 58 11.76 17.07 6.24
N THR A 59 11.11 16.31 7.13
CA THR A 59 10.94 14.86 6.99
C THR A 59 9.60 14.43 7.58
N VAL A 60 8.94 13.50 6.89
CA VAL A 60 7.76 12.79 7.39
C VAL A 60 8.13 11.32 7.48
N GLU A 61 7.98 10.75 8.66
CA GLU A 61 8.28 9.34 8.91
C GLU A 61 7.03 8.57 9.28
N SER A 62 6.93 7.36 8.82
CA SER A 62 5.91 6.40 9.23
C SER A 62 6.47 4.99 9.33
N GLN A 63 5.72 4.11 9.98
CA GLN A 63 6.11 2.73 10.15
C GLN A 63 4.96 1.80 9.80
N VAL A 64 5.24 0.79 8.96
CA VAL A 64 4.40 -0.39 8.76
C VAL A 64 5.07 -1.56 9.47
N TRP A 65 4.28 -2.56 9.86
CA TRP A 65 4.83 -3.78 10.46
C TRP A 65 5.49 -4.69 9.41
N ILE A 66 6.32 -5.61 9.86
CA ILE A 66 6.92 -6.63 9.00
C ILE A 66 5.84 -7.51 8.38
N ALA A 67 6.07 -7.96 7.16
CA ALA A 67 5.22 -8.95 6.51
C ALA A 67 5.43 -10.34 7.16
N GLY A 68 4.37 -11.13 7.16
CA GLY A 68 4.47 -12.54 7.51
C GLY A 68 5.21 -13.35 6.46
N THR A 69 5.67 -14.52 6.85
CA THR A 69 6.16 -15.55 5.93
C THR A 69 5.16 -16.70 5.84
N VAL A 70 4.94 -17.22 4.64
CA VAL A 70 3.98 -18.30 4.38
C VAL A 70 4.74 -19.57 4.04
N PRO A 71 4.73 -20.60 4.91
CA PRO A 71 5.35 -21.89 4.61
C PRO A 71 4.73 -22.56 3.38
N HIS A 72 5.52 -23.38 2.67
CA HIS A 72 5.02 -24.14 1.54
C HIS A 72 3.86 -25.05 1.96
N GLN A 73 2.78 -25.02 1.19
CA GLN A 73 1.60 -25.88 1.36
C GLN A 73 1.21 -26.51 0.02
N LYS A 74 0.67 -27.70 0.10
CA LYS A 74 0.13 -28.40 -1.08
C LYS A 74 -1.22 -27.78 -1.48
N PRO A 75 -1.54 -27.76 -2.76
CA PRO A 75 -2.88 -27.41 -3.22
C PRO A 75 -3.95 -28.31 -2.60
N SER A 76 -5.12 -27.76 -2.41
CA SER A 76 -6.32 -28.47 -1.93
C SER A 76 -7.53 -28.12 -2.81
N PRO A 77 -8.63 -28.87 -2.73
CA PRO A 77 -9.87 -28.48 -3.37
C PRO A 77 -10.35 -27.10 -2.90
N VAL A 78 -10.96 -26.34 -3.82
CA VAL A 78 -11.64 -25.08 -3.46
C VAL A 78 -12.80 -25.41 -2.51
N PRO A 79 -12.99 -24.68 -1.39
CA PRO A 79 -14.11 -24.87 -0.50
C PRO A 79 -15.46 -24.76 -1.24
N ALA A 80 -16.42 -25.60 -0.85
CA ALA A 80 -17.74 -25.59 -1.45
C ALA A 80 -18.41 -24.21 -1.32
N GLY A 81 -19.00 -23.74 -2.40
CA GLY A 81 -19.70 -22.46 -2.45
C GLY A 81 -18.79 -21.22 -2.63
N TRP A 82 -17.49 -21.43 -2.82
CA TRP A 82 -16.54 -20.35 -3.04
C TRP A 82 -16.14 -20.23 -4.51
N ASP A 83 -16.30 -19.05 -5.07
CA ASP A 83 -15.91 -18.73 -6.45
C ASP A 83 -14.44 -18.28 -6.47
N TYR A 84 -13.55 -19.23 -6.68
CA TYR A 84 -12.10 -18.98 -6.70
C TYR A 84 -11.66 -18.22 -7.95
N ASP A 85 -12.32 -18.42 -9.09
CA ASP A 85 -12.01 -17.69 -10.32
C ASP A 85 -12.36 -16.20 -10.16
N GLN A 86 -13.49 -15.90 -9.54
CA GLN A 86 -13.86 -14.52 -9.21
C GLN A 86 -12.90 -13.89 -8.20
N TRP A 87 -12.44 -14.64 -7.22
CA TRP A 87 -11.45 -14.17 -6.26
C TRP A 87 -10.10 -13.85 -6.93
N LEU A 88 -9.63 -14.69 -7.84
CA LEU A 88 -8.41 -14.45 -8.62
C LEU A 88 -8.53 -13.19 -9.50
N GLY A 89 -9.72 -12.93 -10.05
CA GLY A 89 -9.92 -11.80 -10.94
C GLY A 89 -8.98 -11.86 -12.15
N PRO A 90 -8.13 -10.83 -12.39
CA PRO A 90 -7.21 -10.77 -13.52
C PRO A 90 -5.90 -11.58 -13.30
N VAL A 91 -5.69 -12.15 -12.12
CA VAL A 91 -4.49 -12.91 -11.78
C VAL A 91 -4.46 -14.22 -12.55
N GLN A 92 -3.27 -14.64 -12.99
CA GLN A 92 -3.11 -15.91 -13.67
C GLN A 92 -3.63 -17.07 -12.80
N TRP A 93 -4.45 -17.94 -13.39
CA TRP A 93 -4.99 -19.10 -12.69
C TRP A 93 -3.89 -20.02 -12.15
N ARG A 94 -4.09 -20.50 -10.94
CA ARG A 94 -3.23 -21.47 -10.26
C ARG A 94 -4.03 -22.34 -9.29
N PRO A 95 -3.54 -23.54 -8.92
CA PRO A 95 -4.23 -24.39 -7.96
C PRO A 95 -4.46 -23.68 -6.63
N PHE A 96 -5.61 -23.93 -6.02
CA PHE A 96 -6.00 -23.34 -4.75
C PHE A 96 -5.08 -23.77 -3.60
N VAL A 97 -4.59 -22.80 -2.85
CA VAL A 97 -3.84 -22.98 -1.61
C VAL A 97 -4.40 -22.02 -0.57
N GLN A 98 -5.01 -22.55 0.49
CA GLN A 98 -5.66 -21.73 1.52
C GLN A 98 -4.72 -20.66 2.11
N ALA A 99 -3.49 -21.04 2.45
CA ALA A 99 -2.53 -20.11 3.03
C ALA A 99 -2.17 -18.92 2.09
N ARG A 100 -2.26 -19.12 0.77
CA ARG A 100 -2.07 -18.04 -0.19
C ARG A 100 -3.22 -17.04 -0.15
N VAL A 101 -4.43 -17.54 -0.01
CA VAL A 101 -5.63 -16.70 0.10
C VAL A 101 -5.64 -15.92 1.40
N ASP A 102 -5.35 -16.59 2.51
CA ASP A 102 -5.33 -15.96 3.84
C ASP A 102 -4.22 -14.91 3.98
N ASN A 103 -3.13 -15.06 3.20
CA ASN A 103 -1.97 -14.18 3.22
C ASN A 103 -1.73 -13.54 1.84
N TRP A 104 -2.77 -13.15 1.14
CA TRP A 104 -2.73 -12.62 -0.22
C TRP A 104 -1.75 -11.45 -0.41
N THR A 105 -1.52 -10.65 0.62
CA THR A 105 -0.57 -9.53 0.61
C THR A 105 0.90 -9.97 0.46
N CYS A 106 1.20 -11.25 0.75
CA CYS A 106 2.56 -11.78 0.68
C CYS A 106 2.97 -12.26 -0.72
N PHE A 107 2.16 -12.02 -1.74
CA PHE A 107 2.40 -12.48 -3.11
C PHE A 107 2.32 -11.32 -4.10
N TRP A 108 3.21 -11.34 -5.12
CA TRP A 108 3.33 -10.26 -6.10
C TRP A 108 2.05 -10.02 -6.91
N ASP A 109 1.39 -11.09 -7.29
CA ASP A 109 0.23 -11.03 -8.20
C ASP A 109 -1.10 -10.71 -7.50
N THR A 110 -1.14 -10.74 -6.17
CA THR A 110 -2.35 -10.45 -5.40
C THR A 110 -2.25 -9.23 -4.51
N GLY A 111 -1.08 -8.92 -3.94
CA GLY A 111 -0.99 -7.84 -2.96
C GLY A 111 0.31 -7.05 -2.95
N GLU A 112 1.35 -7.51 -3.66
CA GLU A 112 2.64 -6.83 -3.83
C GLU A 112 3.37 -6.44 -2.52
N GLY A 113 2.93 -6.99 -1.37
CA GLY A 113 3.58 -6.81 -0.09
C GLY A 113 3.01 -5.72 0.80
N MET A 114 3.57 -5.60 1.98
CA MET A 114 3.08 -4.72 3.04
C MET A 114 3.25 -3.23 2.70
N HIS A 115 4.26 -2.86 1.90
CA HIS A 115 4.42 -1.48 1.43
C HIS A 115 3.29 -1.07 0.47
N THR A 116 2.81 -1.99 -0.34
CA THR A 116 1.70 -1.72 -1.28
C THR A 116 0.36 -1.79 -0.56
N ASP A 117 0.19 -2.69 0.38
CA ASP A 117 -1.03 -2.79 1.18
C ASP A 117 -1.13 -1.65 2.21
N MET A 118 -0.43 -1.75 3.31
CA MET A 118 -0.50 -0.75 4.37
C MET A 118 0.28 0.53 4.06
N GLY A 119 1.38 0.41 3.33
CA GLY A 119 2.19 1.55 2.90
C GLY A 119 1.42 2.53 2.04
N THR A 120 0.45 2.08 1.24
CA THR A 120 -0.44 2.95 0.47
C THR A 120 -1.17 3.95 1.37
N HIS A 121 -1.66 3.53 2.53
CA HIS A 121 -2.30 4.46 3.48
C HIS A 121 -1.33 5.52 4.00
N TYR A 122 -0.08 5.15 4.27
CA TYR A 122 0.92 6.09 4.79
C TYR A 122 1.45 7.02 3.71
N THR A 123 1.63 6.52 2.50
CA THR A 123 2.02 7.34 1.34
C THR A 123 0.93 8.36 1.00
N ASP A 124 -0.33 7.95 1.03
CA ASP A 124 -1.48 8.84 0.85
C ASP A 124 -1.50 9.93 1.92
N GLN A 125 -1.26 9.57 3.18
CA GLN A 125 -1.21 10.54 4.28
C GLN A 125 -0.04 11.51 4.15
N MET A 126 1.15 11.05 3.74
CA MET A 126 2.30 11.92 3.47
C MET A 126 1.94 12.95 2.41
N GLN A 127 1.40 12.52 1.26
CA GLN A 127 0.96 13.40 0.19
C GLN A 127 -0.04 14.44 0.69
N TRP A 128 -1.03 14.01 1.43
CA TRP A 128 -2.12 14.84 1.88
C TRP A 128 -1.70 15.85 2.96
N VAL A 129 -0.94 15.41 3.96
CA VAL A 129 -0.45 16.25 5.06
C VAL A 129 0.49 17.33 4.56
N LEU A 130 1.33 17.00 3.57
CA LEU A 130 2.26 17.94 2.94
C LEU A 130 1.58 18.90 1.95
N GLY A 131 0.30 18.72 1.62
CA GLY A 131 -0.41 19.50 0.60
C GLY A 131 0.12 19.26 -0.82
N THR A 132 0.66 18.08 -1.09
CA THR A 132 1.29 17.72 -2.37
C THR A 132 0.40 16.84 -3.25
N ASP A 133 -0.92 16.88 -3.07
CA ASP A 133 -1.87 16.02 -3.80
C ASP A 133 -1.79 16.14 -5.34
N ASN A 134 -1.32 17.29 -5.86
CA ASN A 134 -1.19 17.53 -7.29
C ASN A 134 0.22 17.24 -7.85
N THR A 135 1.13 16.75 -7.02
CA THR A 135 2.51 16.41 -7.37
C THR A 135 2.87 15.03 -6.82
N GLY A 136 4.14 14.68 -6.83
CA GLY A 136 4.64 13.45 -6.22
C GLY A 136 6.11 13.57 -5.88
N PRO A 137 6.66 12.58 -5.22
CA PRO A 137 8.10 12.47 -5.03
C PRO A 137 8.84 12.41 -6.37
N VAL A 138 10.04 12.97 -6.40
CA VAL A 138 10.91 13.01 -7.59
C VAL A 138 12.08 12.03 -7.50
N GLU A 139 12.34 11.50 -6.33
CA GLU A 139 13.36 10.47 -6.09
C GLU A 139 12.81 9.39 -5.17
N PHE A 140 13.25 8.15 -5.41
CA PHE A 140 12.89 6.98 -4.63
C PHE A 140 14.13 6.14 -4.33
N GLU A 141 14.21 5.63 -3.12
CA GLU A 141 15.28 4.74 -2.65
C GLU A 141 14.70 3.68 -1.73
N THR A 142 15.25 2.47 -1.82
CA THR A 142 14.95 1.39 -0.86
C THR A 142 16.24 0.85 -0.27
N SER A 143 16.21 0.48 1.01
CA SER A 143 17.35 -0.13 1.70
C SER A 143 16.91 -1.17 2.73
N ASP A 144 17.87 -1.95 3.21
CA ASP A 144 17.69 -2.94 4.29
C ASP A 144 16.59 -3.97 3.99
N ILE A 145 16.44 -4.33 2.71
CA ILE A 145 15.37 -5.24 2.28
C ILE A 145 15.72 -6.67 2.67
N VAL A 146 14.79 -7.29 3.40
CA VAL A 146 14.86 -8.71 3.75
C VAL A 146 13.79 -9.47 2.97
N TRP A 147 14.23 -10.46 2.20
CA TRP A 147 13.35 -11.34 1.42
C TRP A 147 13.11 -12.66 2.16
N PRO A 148 11.95 -13.30 1.95
CA PRO A 148 11.73 -14.64 2.45
C PRO A 148 12.67 -15.67 1.79
N ASP A 149 13.10 -16.68 2.56
CA ASP A 149 13.86 -17.80 2.02
C ASP A 149 12.93 -18.65 1.13
N PRO A 150 13.14 -18.73 -0.20
CA PRO A 150 12.22 -19.42 -1.11
C PRO A 150 12.22 -20.94 -0.93
N VAL A 151 13.20 -21.51 -0.23
CA VAL A 151 13.23 -22.94 0.11
C VAL A 151 12.24 -23.25 1.25
N LYS A 152 12.04 -22.32 2.16
CA LYS A 152 11.18 -22.50 3.36
C LYS A 152 9.77 -21.96 3.14
N TYR A 153 9.64 -20.89 2.36
CA TYR A 153 8.41 -20.12 2.27
C TYR A 153 7.96 -19.97 0.81
N MET A 154 6.66 -20.02 0.61
CA MET A 154 6.03 -19.72 -0.68
C MET A 154 5.70 -18.24 -0.86
N SER A 155 5.81 -17.43 0.19
CA SER A 155 5.67 -15.96 0.12
C SER A 155 6.80 -15.36 -0.71
N GLU A 156 6.49 -14.30 -1.46
CA GLU A 156 7.36 -13.74 -2.50
C GLU A 156 7.81 -12.30 -2.19
N THR A 157 7.02 -11.56 -1.40
CA THR A 157 7.24 -10.14 -1.14
C THR A 157 8.18 -9.90 0.04
N ALA A 158 8.80 -8.72 0.10
CA ALA A 158 9.73 -8.37 1.15
C ALA A 158 9.11 -8.49 2.56
N ILE A 159 9.86 -9.07 3.50
CA ILE A 159 9.46 -9.20 4.90
C ILE A 159 9.63 -7.87 5.63
N SER A 160 10.74 -7.18 5.35
CA SER A 160 11.07 -5.88 5.93
C SER A 160 11.91 -5.04 4.97
N GLY A 161 12.03 -3.76 5.26
CA GLY A 161 12.83 -2.82 4.48
C GLY A 161 12.54 -1.38 4.85
N THR A 162 13.27 -0.47 4.22
CA THR A 162 13.05 0.96 4.35
C THR A 162 12.81 1.55 2.97
N PHE A 163 11.69 2.23 2.81
CA PHE A 163 11.36 3.01 1.62
C PHE A 163 11.58 4.49 1.93
N ARG A 164 12.29 5.19 1.03
CA ARG A 164 12.52 6.64 1.10
C ARG A 164 12.06 7.29 -0.19
N CYS A 165 11.56 8.50 -0.05
CA CYS A 165 11.27 9.34 -1.20
C CYS A 165 11.64 10.79 -0.89
N ARG A 166 11.91 11.59 -1.92
CA ARG A 166 12.15 13.02 -1.81
C ARG A 166 11.21 13.78 -2.73
N TYR A 167 10.60 14.81 -2.19
CA TYR A 167 9.75 15.75 -2.94
C TYR A 167 10.59 16.87 -3.55
N ALA A 168 10.09 17.48 -4.62
CA ALA A 168 10.78 18.59 -5.31
C ALA A 168 11.06 19.81 -4.39
N ASN A 169 10.26 19.99 -3.34
CA ASN A 169 10.45 21.05 -2.33
C ASN A 169 11.50 20.70 -1.26
N GLY A 170 12.20 19.57 -1.41
CA GLY A 170 13.26 19.09 -0.50
C GLY A 170 12.78 18.34 0.73
N ILE A 171 11.48 18.11 0.90
CA ILE A 171 10.95 17.29 2.01
C ILE A 171 11.21 15.80 1.71
N ASN A 172 11.63 15.07 2.75
CA ASN A 172 11.82 13.63 2.68
C ASN A 172 10.63 12.88 3.27
N GLY A 173 10.23 11.79 2.62
CA GLY A 173 9.32 10.80 3.14
C GLY A 173 10.04 9.50 3.46
N VAL A 174 9.77 8.89 4.61
CA VAL A 174 10.37 7.60 4.99
C VAL A 174 9.30 6.68 5.52
N ILE A 175 9.25 5.45 5.00
CA ILE A 175 8.40 4.39 5.52
C ILE A 175 9.29 3.23 5.93
N TYR A 176 9.29 2.92 7.21
CA TYR A 176 9.99 1.77 7.77
C TYR A 176 9.05 0.57 7.82
N GLN A 177 9.44 -0.52 7.20
CA GLN A 177 8.80 -1.82 7.41
C GLN A 177 9.64 -2.63 8.40
N ARG A 178 9.32 -2.48 9.68
CA ARG A 178 10.08 -3.11 10.78
C ARG A 178 9.23 -3.24 12.04
N GLY A 179 9.66 -4.12 12.95
CA GLY A 179 9.00 -4.35 14.24
C GLY A 179 7.68 -5.11 14.12
N GLY A 180 7.07 -5.42 15.24
CA GLY A 180 5.77 -6.07 15.34
C GLY A 180 4.62 -5.07 15.31
N PHE A 181 3.39 -5.57 15.30
CA PHE A 181 2.15 -4.76 15.31
C PHE A 181 2.06 -3.79 16.51
N ASN A 182 2.76 -4.09 17.60
CA ASN A 182 2.79 -3.29 18.82
C ASN A 182 3.89 -2.21 18.82
N ASP A 183 4.83 -2.24 17.86
CA ASP A 183 5.92 -1.26 17.78
C ASP A 183 5.51 -0.03 16.95
N ARG A 184 4.32 0.47 17.23
CA ARG A 184 3.74 1.62 16.52
C ARG A 184 4.34 2.92 17.05
N TYR A 185 5.35 3.44 16.37
CA TYR A 185 5.81 4.79 16.58
C TYR A 185 5.58 5.64 15.33
N ILE A 186 4.77 6.68 15.48
CA ILE A 186 4.78 7.83 14.58
C ILE A 186 5.69 8.86 15.30
N ARG A 187 6.79 9.20 14.67
CA ARG A 187 7.67 10.30 15.11
C ARG A 187 7.54 11.48 14.16
#